data_bdea82f9d27f35bd8642c1b90f7ed4de
#
_entry.id   bdea82f9d27f35bd8642c1b90f7ed4de
#
_cell.length_a   1.000
_cell.length_b   1.000
_cell.length_c   1.000
_cell.angle_alpha   90.00
_cell.angle_beta   90.00
_cell.angle_gamma   90.00
#
_symmetry.space_group_name_H-M   'P 1'
#
loop_
_entity.id
_entity.type
_entity.pdbx_description
1 polymer ?
#
loop_
_entity_poly.entity_id
_entity_poly.type
_entity_poly.pdbx_seq_one_letter_code
_entity_poly.pdbx_strand_id
1 'polypeptide(L)'
;WLQSHGLQGLSVLTENMACVTAATSRQRPQIVFEDDGLAVVDGQNLSVLASGNLSMELAYTKASKQGFAVVRMQHCRQRQLIIGYLARLAGRGINVTACWRHSQSPLLEQVVNFRAESTVPSITVTAVSEPVSIDTTHDDLTVFMAKHVELMPEMTVQGQRALQHCYDEAELMLARQVALQ
;
A
#
# COMPACT_ATOMS: atom_id res chain seq x y z
N TRP A 1 7.48 12.48 -9.14
CA TRP A 1 6.02 12.40 -9.16
C TRP A 1 5.42 12.80 -10.51
N LEU A 2 5.82 13.92 -11.07
CA LEU A 2 5.44 14.35 -12.44
C LEU A 2 5.85 13.34 -13.52
N GLN A 3 6.99 12.66 -13.35
CA GLN A 3 7.46 11.63 -14.28
C GLN A 3 6.54 10.39 -14.31
N SER A 4 5.89 10.08 -13.20
CA SER A 4 5.02 8.89 -13.10
C SER A 4 3.55 9.17 -13.45
N HIS A 5 3.09 10.40 -13.31
CA HIS A 5 1.66 10.76 -13.45
C HIS A 5 1.40 11.84 -14.52
N GLY A 6 2.44 12.45 -15.08
CA GLY A 6 2.31 13.49 -16.10
C GLY A 6 1.44 14.66 -15.64
N LEU A 7 0.74 15.29 -16.60
CA LEU A 7 -0.15 16.44 -16.32
C LEU A 7 -1.35 16.08 -15.44
N GLN A 8 -1.84 14.85 -15.51
CA GLN A 8 -2.92 14.39 -14.60
C GLN A 8 -2.45 14.42 -13.15
N GLY A 9 -1.20 14.08 -12.90
CA GLY A 9 -0.63 14.16 -11.57
C GLY A 9 -0.61 15.58 -11.04
N LEU A 10 -0.37 16.58 -11.89
CA LEU A 10 -0.40 17.97 -11.49
C LEU A 10 -1.83 18.44 -11.16
N SER A 11 -2.84 18.04 -11.95
CA SER A 11 -4.25 18.32 -11.66
C SER A 11 -4.65 17.76 -10.29
N VAL A 12 -4.38 16.48 -10.06
CA VAL A 12 -4.69 15.82 -8.78
C VAL A 12 -3.93 16.47 -7.63
N LEU A 13 -2.67 16.87 -7.83
CA LEU A 13 -1.91 17.58 -6.80
C LEU A 13 -2.57 18.92 -6.46
N THR A 14 -2.99 19.70 -7.47
CA THR A 14 -3.64 21.00 -7.29
C THR A 14 -4.98 20.85 -6.56
N GLU A 15 -5.79 19.87 -6.92
CA GLU A 15 -7.06 19.55 -6.26
C GLU A 15 -6.86 19.16 -4.78
N ASN A 16 -5.72 18.56 -4.45
CA ASN A 16 -5.39 18.10 -3.11
C ASN A 16 -4.44 19.01 -2.34
N MET A 17 -4.04 20.13 -2.95
CA MET A 17 -3.15 21.11 -2.28
C MET A 17 -3.69 21.54 -0.92
N ALA A 18 -5.01 21.73 -0.80
CA ALA A 18 -5.63 22.07 0.48
C ALA A 18 -5.41 20.97 1.54
N CYS A 19 -5.40 19.70 1.16
CA CYS A 19 -5.13 18.58 2.07
C CYS A 19 -3.63 18.46 2.43
N VAL A 20 -2.75 18.82 1.49
CA VAL A 20 -1.30 18.76 1.68
C VAL A 20 -0.81 19.98 2.49
N THR A 21 -1.39 21.16 2.23
CA THR A 21 -1.03 22.41 2.91
C THR A 21 -1.77 22.62 4.23
N ALA A 22 -2.90 21.93 4.44
CA ALA A 22 -3.63 21.94 5.69
C ALA A 22 -2.86 21.19 6.80
N ALA A 23 -1.64 21.62 7.06
CA ALA A 23 -0.96 21.34 8.33
C ALA A 23 -1.81 21.75 9.56
N THR A 24 -2.92 22.43 9.33
CA THR A 24 -3.96 22.82 10.27
C THR A 24 -5.08 21.79 10.41
N SER A 25 -5.15 20.78 9.55
CA SER A 25 -6.08 19.66 9.73
C SER A 25 -5.71 18.93 11.01
N ARG A 26 -6.64 18.88 11.95
CA ARG A 26 -6.50 18.10 13.19
C ARG A 26 -6.45 16.59 12.92
N GLN A 27 -6.78 16.18 11.72
CA GLN A 27 -6.73 14.78 11.29
C GLN A 27 -5.31 14.43 10.84
N ARG A 28 -4.75 13.43 11.48
CA ARG A 28 -3.45 12.85 11.14
C ARG A 28 -3.60 11.34 11.02
N PRO A 29 -2.85 10.70 10.12
CA PRO A 29 -2.84 9.25 10.08
C PRO A 29 -2.39 8.68 11.44
N GLN A 30 -3.00 7.57 11.84
CA GLN A 30 -2.77 6.94 13.14
C GLN A 30 -2.28 5.52 12.93
N ILE A 31 -1.25 5.12 13.67
CA ILE A 31 -0.83 3.72 13.73
C ILE A 31 -1.80 3.03 14.69
N VAL A 32 -2.64 2.12 14.17
CA VAL A 32 -3.63 1.38 14.96
C VAL A 32 -3.13 0.01 15.38
N PHE A 33 -2.13 -0.51 14.68
CA PHE A 33 -1.42 -1.74 15.03
C PHE A 33 0.03 -1.65 14.56
N GLU A 34 0.94 -2.19 15.35
CA GLU A 34 2.35 -2.27 15.01
C GLU A 34 3.03 -3.44 15.72
N ASP A 35 3.79 -4.24 14.95
CA ASP A 35 4.76 -5.21 15.45
C ASP A 35 6.06 -5.11 14.65
N ASP A 36 6.97 -6.09 14.77
CA ASP A 36 8.27 -6.06 14.12
C ASP A 36 8.21 -5.97 12.59
N GLY A 37 7.35 -6.74 11.94
CA GLY A 37 7.23 -6.85 10.47
C GLY A 37 5.97 -6.24 9.88
N LEU A 38 4.95 -5.99 10.72
CA LEU A 38 3.64 -5.55 10.28
C LEU A 38 3.29 -4.18 10.88
N ALA A 39 2.47 -3.41 10.17
CA ALA A 39 1.79 -2.26 10.73
C ALA A 39 0.46 -2.01 10.00
N VAL A 40 -0.51 -1.49 10.75
CA VAL A 40 -1.77 -0.98 10.20
C VAL A 40 -1.86 0.51 10.54
N VAL A 41 -2.10 1.31 9.51
CA VAL A 41 -2.22 2.77 9.62
C VAL A 41 -3.61 3.18 9.18
N ASP A 42 -4.37 3.81 10.04
CA ASP A 42 -5.61 4.48 9.67
C ASP A 42 -5.30 5.83 9.01
N GLY A 43 -5.60 5.95 7.73
CA GLY A 43 -5.40 7.17 6.96
C GLY A 43 -6.41 8.28 7.26
N GLN A 44 -7.43 8.04 8.11
CA GLN A 44 -8.43 9.03 8.51
C GLN A 44 -9.15 9.70 7.33
N ASN A 45 -9.41 8.92 6.26
CA ASN A 45 -9.96 9.40 4.99
C ASN A 45 -9.12 10.48 4.28
N LEU A 46 -7.87 10.63 4.68
CA LEU A 46 -6.94 11.53 4.01
C LEU A 46 -6.48 10.95 2.66
N SER A 47 -6.02 11.84 1.78
CA SER A 47 -5.30 11.41 0.58
C SER A 47 -4.01 10.65 0.96
N VAL A 48 -3.63 9.68 0.15
CA VAL A 48 -2.34 8.98 0.30
C VAL A 48 -1.15 9.95 0.25
N LEU A 49 -1.31 11.13 -0.36
CA LEU A 49 -0.27 12.16 -0.33
C LEU A 49 0.02 12.67 1.09
N ALA A 50 -0.99 12.71 1.96
CA ALA A 50 -0.83 13.13 3.34
C ALA A 50 -0.47 11.97 4.28
N SER A 51 -1.07 10.79 4.08
CA SER A 51 -0.89 9.63 4.95
C SER A 51 0.27 8.71 4.53
N GLY A 52 0.61 8.70 3.24
CA GLY A 52 1.56 7.75 2.67
C GLY A 52 3.00 7.93 3.16
N ASN A 53 3.42 9.16 3.46
CA ASN A 53 4.79 9.38 3.91
C ASN A 53 5.09 8.64 5.23
N LEU A 54 4.21 8.77 6.23
CA LEU A 54 4.33 8.05 7.51
C LEU A 54 4.40 6.54 7.27
N SER A 55 3.43 6.01 6.52
CA SER A 55 3.29 4.58 6.28
C SER A 55 4.48 4.02 5.51
N MET A 56 5.00 4.75 4.53
CA MET A 56 6.13 4.31 3.71
C MET A 56 7.45 4.36 4.47
N GLU A 57 7.71 5.38 5.26
CA GLU A 57 8.92 5.45 6.08
C GLU A 57 8.88 4.42 7.23
N LEU A 58 7.69 4.14 7.80
CA LEU A 58 7.50 3.07 8.76
C LEU A 58 7.82 1.70 8.13
N ALA A 59 7.24 1.40 6.96
CA ALA A 59 7.50 0.18 6.22
C ALA A 59 8.99 0.02 5.87
N TYR A 60 9.61 1.10 5.39
CA TYR A 60 11.04 1.10 5.08
C TYR A 60 11.92 0.83 6.30
N THR A 61 11.60 1.44 7.42
CA THR A 61 12.34 1.27 8.67
C THR A 61 12.27 -0.18 9.15
N LYS A 62 11.07 -0.76 9.12
CA LYS A 62 10.84 -2.18 9.47
C LYS A 62 11.57 -3.12 8.51
N ALA A 63 11.39 -2.95 7.20
CA ALA A 63 12.07 -3.76 6.19
C ALA A 63 13.60 -3.64 6.28
N SER A 64 14.09 -2.46 6.66
CA SER A 64 15.53 -2.24 6.86
C SER A 64 16.09 -3.01 8.04
N LYS A 65 15.30 -3.21 9.09
CA LYS A 65 15.70 -3.95 10.30
C LYS A 65 15.47 -5.46 10.15
N GLN A 66 14.30 -5.85 9.68
CA GLN A 66 13.83 -7.24 9.66
C GLN A 66 14.05 -7.96 8.32
N GLY A 67 14.45 -7.22 7.26
CA GLY A 67 14.57 -7.75 5.91
C GLY A 67 13.27 -7.64 5.09
N PHE A 68 12.11 -7.57 5.74
CA PHE A 68 10.80 -7.37 5.10
C PHE A 68 9.88 -6.52 5.97
N ALA A 69 8.82 -5.99 5.37
CA ALA A 69 7.72 -5.36 6.07
C ALA A 69 6.43 -5.41 5.26
N VAL A 70 5.31 -5.43 5.97
CA VAL A 70 3.97 -5.25 5.39
C VAL A 70 3.29 -4.10 6.13
N VAL A 71 2.80 -3.11 5.39
CA VAL A 71 2.01 -2.02 5.94
C VAL A 71 0.67 -1.94 5.21
N ARG A 72 -0.42 -2.07 5.96
CA ARG A 72 -1.78 -1.85 5.49
C ARG A 72 -2.22 -0.44 5.87
N MET A 73 -2.65 0.33 4.88
CA MET A 73 -3.27 1.63 5.08
C MET A 73 -4.77 1.48 4.88
N GLN A 74 -5.54 1.80 5.91
CA GLN A 74 -7.00 1.79 5.88
C GLN A 74 -7.54 3.21 5.68
N HIS A 75 -8.76 3.36 5.16
CA HIS A 75 -9.43 4.64 4.96
C HIS A 75 -8.53 5.66 4.24
N CYS A 76 -7.97 5.25 3.09
CA CYS A 76 -6.99 6.04 2.34
C CYS A 76 -7.52 6.35 0.94
N ARG A 77 -7.63 7.63 0.60
CA ARG A 77 -8.10 8.09 -0.70
C ARG A 77 -6.96 8.21 -1.70
N GLN A 78 -7.31 8.15 -3.02
CA GLN A 78 -6.39 8.40 -4.13
C GLN A 78 -5.16 7.50 -4.10
N ARG A 79 -5.37 6.22 -3.84
CA ARG A 79 -4.33 5.20 -3.64
C ARG A 79 -3.31 5.11 -4.77
N GLN A 80 -3.72 5.38 -6.02
CA GLN A 80 -2.83 5.42 -7.18
C GLN A 80 -1.66 6.40 -7.02
N LEU A 81 -1.79 7.41 -6.18
CA LEU A 81 -0.74 8.40 -5.95
C LEU A 81 0.43 7.86 -5.10
N ILE A 82 0.29 6.65 -4.54
CA ILE A 82 1.37 5.96 -3.83
C ILE A 82 2.57 5.66 -4.74
N ILE A 83 2.36 5.53 -6.05
CA ILE A 83 3.38 5.11 -7.03
C ILE A 83 4.64 5.97 -6.91
N GLY A 84 4.51 7.28 -6.68
CA GLY A 84 5.66 8.16 -6.49
C GLY A 84 6.50 7.82 -5.24
N TYR A 85 5.85 7.41 -4.17
CA TYR A 85 6.55 6.94 -2.95
C TYR A 85 7.24 5.61 -3.19
N LEU A 86 6.59 4.68 -3.90
CA LEU A 86 7.15 3.37 -4.23
C LEU A 86 8.41 3.52 -5.09
N ALA A 87 8.39 4.36 -6.12
CA ALA A 87 9.54 4.65 -6.96
C ALA A 87 10.72 5.22 -6.15
N ARG A 88 10.44 6.15 -5.23
CA ARG A 88 11.46 6.71 -4.33
C ARG A 88 12.10 5.65 -3.44
N LEU A 89 11.30 4.73 -2.92
CA LEU A 89 11.80 3.67 -2.04
C LEU A 89 12.58 2.61 -2.82
N ALA A 90 12.14 2.26 -4.02
CA ALA A 90 12.90 1.39 -4.91
C ALA A 90 14.29 1.99 -5.22
N GLY A 91 14.37 3.30 -5.45
CA GLY A 91 15.63 4.02 -5.61
C GLY A 91 16.54 3.99 -4.37
N ARG A 92 16.00 3.61 -3.19
CA ARG A 92 16.78 3.37 -1.94
C ARG A 92 17.23 1.91 -1.80
N GLY A 93 17.09 1.10 -2.86
CA GLY A 93 17.58 -0.28 -2.90
C GLY A 93 16.65 -1.30 -2.23
N ILE A 94 15.33 -1.03 -2.18
CA ILE A 94 14.35 -1.96 -1.63
C ILE A 94 13.33 -2.38 -2.70
N ASN A 95 12.94 -3.66 -2.70
CA ASN A 95 11.84 -4.14 -3.53
C ASN A 95 10.53 -3.76 -2.88
N VAL A 96 9.60 -3.18 -3.66
CA VAL A 96 8.34 -2.65 -3.13
C VAL A 96 7.19 -3.12 -4.00
N THR A 97 6.16 -3.66 -3.37
CA THR A 97 4.91 -4.01 -4.03
C THR A 97 3.76 -3.35 -3.29
N ALA A 98 2.84 -2.75 -4.01
CA ALA A 98 1.61 -2.22 -3.46
C ALA A 98 0.41 -2.83 -4.19
N CYS A 99 -0.65 -3.15 -3.44
CA CYS A 99 -1.89 -3.64 -4.00
C CYS A 99 -3.09 -2.91 -3.39
N TRP A 100 -4.10 -2.68 -4.22
CA TRP A 100 -5.38 -2.10 -3.82
C TRP A 100 -6.48 -2.49 -4.79
N ARG A 101 -7.72 -2.39 -4.35
CA ARG A 101 -8.90 -2.64 -5.17
C ARG A 101 -9.58 -1.33 -5.58
N HIS A 102 -10.10 -1.27 -6.77
CA HIS A 102 -10.93 -0.17 -7.21
C HIS A 102 -12.34 -0.31 -6.65
N SER A 103 -12.91 0.81 -6.21
CA SER A 103 -14.27 0.86 -5.65
C SER A 103 -15.40 0.86 -6.70
N GLN A 104 -15.05 0.82 -7.99
CA GLN A 104 -16.03 0.88 -9.08
C GLN A 104 -16.20 -0.48 -9.75
N SER A 105 -17.40 -0.74 -10.26
CA SER A 105 -17.68 -1.94 -11.06
C SER A 105 -17.15 -1.78 -12.50
N PRO A 106 -16.46 -2.80 -13.07
CA PRO A 106 -16.11 -4.06 -12.44
C PRO A 106 -15.04 -3.89 -11.34
N LEU A 107 -15.10 -4.75 -10.31
CA LEU A 107 -14.12 -4.72 -9.24
C LEU A 107 -12.75 -5.15 -9.79
N LEU A 108 -11.79 -4.27 -9.75
CA LEU A 108 -10.44 -4.49 -10.25
C LEU A 108 -9.44 -4.42 -9.10
N GLU A 109 -8.55 -5.38 -9.03
CA GLU A 109 -7.37 -5.33 -8.19
C GLU A 109 -6.17 -4.82 -9.00
N GLN A 110 -5.48 -3.86 -8.47
CA GLN A 110 -4.28 -3.29 -9.06
C GLN A 110 -3.07 -3.61 -8.19
N VAL A 111 -2.05 -4.17 -8.81
CA VAL A 111 -0.76 -4.48 -8.18
C VAL A 111 0.32 -3.70 -8.90
N VAL A 112 1.11 -2.95 -8.15
CA VAL A 112 2.25 -2.18 -8.66
C VAL A 112 3.50 -2.66 -7.95
N ASN A 113 4.49 -3.07 -8.74
CA ASN A 113 5.77 -3.58 -8.25
C ASN A 113 6.93 -2.75 -8.80
N PHE A 114 7.85 -2.38 -7.92
CA PHE A 114 9.17 -1.85 -8.25
C PHE A 114 10.24 -2.78 -7.70
N ARG A 115 11.16 -3.18 -8.55
CA ARG A 115 12.40 -3.82 -8.10
C ARG A 115 13.35 -2.78 -7.51
N ALA A 116 14.18 -3.21 -6.60
CA ALA A 116 15.25 -2.39 -6.05
C ALA A 116 16.08 -1.75 -7.19
N GLU A 117 16.37 -0.46 -7.03
CA GLU A 117 17.12 0.36 -7.98
C GLU A 117 16.44 0.57 -9.35
N SER A 118 15.23 0.03 -9.54
CA SER A 118 14.45 0.23 -10.77
C SER A 118 13.53 1.44 -10.64
N THR A 119 13.50 2.27 -11.68
CA THR A 119 12.54 3.38 -11.80
C THR A 119 11.29 3.00 -12.61
N VAL A 120 11.28 1.79 -13.19
CA VAL A 120 10.18 1.32 -14.05
C VAL A 120 9.32 0.34 -13.26
N PRO A 121 8.04 0.65 -13.06
CA PRO A 121 7.10 -0.26 -12.39
C PRO A 121 6.65 -1.39 -13.31
N SER A 122 6.33 -2.53 -12.70
CA SER A 122 5.44 -3.53 -13.29
C SER A 122 4.05 -3.30 -12.71
N ILE A 123 3.05 -3.11 -13.57
CA ILE A 123 1.66 -2.87 -13.16
C ILE A 123 0.79 -4.00 -13.70
N THR A 124 0.07 -4.66 -12.81
CA THR A 124 -0.91 -5.69 -13.16
C THR A 124 -2.29 -5.24 -12.69
N VAL A 125 -3.29 -5.41 -13.56
CA VAL A 125 -4.69 -5.14 -13.24
C VAL A 125 -5.47 -6.43 -13.51
N THR A 126 -6.14 -6.93 -12.48
CA THR A 126 -6.88 -8.19 -12.55
C THR A 126 -8.34 -7.96 -12.15
N ALA A 127 -9.28 -8.52 -12.90
CA ALA A 127 -10.67 -8.53 -12.51
C ALA A 127 -10.87 -9.50 -11.33
N VAL A 128 -11.55 -9.03 -10.31
CA VAL A 128 -11.90 -9.87 -9.14
C VAL A 128 -13.26 -10.49 -9.40
N SER A 129 -13.31 -11.82 -9.50
CA SER A 129 -14.52 -12.57 -9.84
C SER A 129 -15.41 -12.91 -8.64
N GLU A 130 -14.91 -12.76 -7.43
CA GLU A 130 -15.67 -13.09 -6.22
C GLU A 130 -16.36 -11.88 -5.62
N PRO A 131 -17.59 -12.04 -5.10
CA PRO A 131 -18.22 -11.01 -4.32
C PRO A 131 -17.37 -10.77 -3.07
N VAL A 132 -16.75 -9.63 -3.01
CA VAL A 132 -16.01 -9.17 -1.82
C VAL A 132 -17.00 -9.12 -0.66
N SER A 133 -16.64 -9.69 0.49
CA SER A 133 -17.44 -9.53 1.69
C SER A 133 -17.64 -8.02 1.94
N ILE A 134 -18.83 -7.67 2.37
CA ILE A 134 -19.32 -6.29 2.48
C ILE A 134 -18.44 -5.40 3.37
N ASP A 135 -17.55 -6.01 4.17
CA ASP A 135 -16.69 -5.33 5.14
C ASP A 135 -15.28 -4.94 4.64
N THR A 136 -14.92 -5.31 3.43
CA THR A 136 -13.66 -4.79 2.87
C THR A 136 -13.91 -3.37 2.38
N THR A 137 -13.54 -2.40 3.19
CA THR A 137 -13.55 -1.01 2.80
C THR A 137 -12.70 -0.87 1.54
N HIS A 138 -13.31 -0.48 0.45
CA HIS A 138 -12.65 -0.30 -0.86
C HIS A 138 -11.54 0.77 -0.83
N ASP A 139 -11.22 1.29 0.35
CA ASP A 139 -10.27 2.38 0.58
C ASP A 139 -8.96 1.91 1.24
N ASP A 140 -8.69 0.61 1.19
CA ASP A 140 -7.46 0.03 1.73
C ASP A 140 -6.36 -0.09 0.66
N LEU A 141 -5.13 0.03 1.12
CA LEU A 141 -3.90 -0.12 0.35
C LEU A 141 -2.91 -0.93 1.17
N THR A 142 -2.40 -2.02 0.62
CA THR A 142 -1.36 -2.81 1.27
C THR A 142 -0.04 -2.65 0.53
N VAL A 143 1.04 -2.43 1.28
CA VAL A 143 2.40 -2.30 0.75
C VAL A 143 3.31 -3.33 1.39
N PHE A 144 4.02 -4.06 0.55
CA PHE A 144 5.04 -5.04 0.90
C PHE A 144 6.40 -4.48 0.54
N MET A 145 7.36 -4.61 1.43
CA MET A 145 8.76 -4.22 1.20
C MET A 145 9.70 -5.35 1.59
N ALA A 146 10.72 -5.59 0.76
CA ALA A 146 11.74 -6.57 1.05
C ALA A 146 13.11 -6.14 0.52
N LYS A 147 14.17 -6.31 1.32
CA LYS A 147 15.55 -6.00 0.90
C LYS A 147 16.06 -6.97 -0.18
N HIS A 148 15.84 -8.25 0.03
CA HIS A 148 16.25 -9.29 -0.88
C HIS A 148 15.06 -10.18 -1.18
N VAL A 149 14.75 -10.30 -2.46
CA VAL A 149 13.80 -11.27 -2.96
C VAL A 149 14.57 -12.11 -3.98
N GLU A 150 15.08 -13.26 -3.54
CA GLU A 150 15.53 -14.28 -4.48
C GLU A 150 14.28 -14.96 -5.05
N LEU A 151 13.87 -14.51 -6.22
CA LEU A 151 12.80 -15.15 -6.97
C LEU A 151 13.38 -16.38 -7.67
N MET A 152 13.35 -17.53 -7.00
CA MET A 152 13.46 -18.79 -7.72
C MET A 152 12.19 -18.98 -8.58
N PRO A 153 12.32 -19.48 -9.82
CA PRO A 153 11.16 -19.68 -10.72
C PRO A 153 10.03 -20.49 -10.09
N GLU A 154 10.37 -21.41 -9.18
CA GLU A 154 9.43 -22.24 -8.44
C GLU A 154 8.70 -21.47 -7.30
N MET A 155 9.27 -20.37 -6.83
CA MET A 155 8.68 -19.55 -5.77
C MET A 155 7.57 -18.63 -6.29
N THR A 156 7.42 -18.45 -7.59
CA THR A 156 6.38 -17.54 -8.12
C THR A 156 4.98 -18.03 -7.76
N VAL A 157 4.74 -19.33 -7.80
CA VAL A 157 3.46 -19.94 -7.40
C VAL A 157 3.35 -20.07 -5.89
N GLN A 158 4.45 -20.42 -5.21
CA GLN A 158 4.50 -20.49 -3.75
C GLN A 158 4.50 -19.11 -3.11
N GLY A 159 5.15 -18.11 -3.72
CA GLY A 159 5.13 -16.73 -3.30
C GLY A 159 3.73 -16.11 -3.40
N GLN A 160 2.99 -16.39 -4.47
CA GLN A 160 1.59 -16.00 -4.59
C GLN A 160 0.72 -16.65 -3.51
N ARG A 161 0.94 -17.93 -3.21
CA ARG A 161 0.23 -18.64 -2.13
C ARG A 161 0.64 -18.12 -0.75
N ALA A 162 1.92 -17.81 -0.52
CA ALA A 162 2.39 -17.23 0.73
C ALA A 162 1.87 -15.80 0.92
N LEU A 163 1.83 -14.99 -0.13
CA LEU A 163 1.20 -13.67 -0.11
C LEU A 163 -0.29 -13.77 0.17
N GLN A 164 -0.99 -14.72 -0.45
CA GLN A 164 -2.39 -14.98 -0.18
C GLN A 164 -2.59 -15.42 1.28
N HIS A 165 -1.75 -16.31 1.77
CA HIS A 165 -1.80 -16.78 3.17
C HIS A 165 -1.55 -15.64 4.17
N CYS A 166 -0.56 -14.78 3.91
CA CYS A 166 -0.33 -13.59 4.74
C CYS A 166 -1.51 -12.61 4.68
N TYR A 167 -2.19 -12.52 3.54
CA TYR A 167 -3.40 -11.71 3.37
C TYR A 167 -4.55 -12.28 4.21
N ASP A 168 -4.76 -13.59 4.12
CA ASP A 168 -5.80 -14.30 4.86
C ASP A 168 -5.54 -14.27 6.38
N GLU A 169 -4.28 -14.41 6.81
CA GLU A 169 -3.91 -14.29 8.23
C GLU A 169 -4.09 -12.85 8.76
N ALA A 170 -3.73 -11.85 7.98
CA ALA A 170 -3.93 -10.45 8.36
C ALA A 170 -5.42 -10.11 8.46
N GLU A 171 -6.26 -10.63 7.55
CA GLU A 171 -7.72 -10.51 7.64
C GLU A 171 -8.29 -11.25 8.87
N LEU A 172 -7.77 -12.43 9.17
CA LEU A 172 -8.20 -13.22 10.33
C LEU A 172 -7.83 -12.52 11.65
N MET A 173 -6.66 -11.93 11.74
CA MET A 173 -6.23 -11.15 12.90
C MET A 173 -7.09 -9.89 13.09
N LEU A 174 -7.41 -9.19 12.02
CA LEU A 174 -8.30 -8.03 12.05
C LEU A 174 -9.72 -8.42 12.45
N ALA A 175 -10.26 -9.52 11.94
CA ALA A 175 -11.58 -10.03 12.32
C ALA A 175 -11.64 -10.43 13.78
N ARG A 176 -10.58 -11.02 14.34
CA ARG A 176 -10.47 -11.34 15.77
C ARG A 176 -10.41 -10.10 16.66
N GLN A 177 -9.76 -9.04 16.18
CA GLN A 177 -9.65 -7.79 16.93
C GLN A 177 -10.97 -7.00 16.96
N VAL A 178 -11.74 -7.05 15.87
CA VAL A 178 -13.09 -6.47 15.81
C VAL A 178 -14.09 -7.26 16.68
N ALA A 179 -13.94 -8.58 16.79
CA ALA A 179 -14.82 -9.41 17.63
C ALA A 179 -14.56 -9.29 19.14
N LEU A 180 -13.47 -8.63 19.55
CA LEU A 180 -13.10 -8.40 20.96
C LEU A 180 -13.42 -6.97 21.45
N GLN A 181 -13.97 -6.12 20.59
CA GLN A 181 -14.51 -4.79 20.91
C GLN A 181 -16.04 -4.84 21.01
#